data_4e35b990f9a03791c02884454f7e9cc3
#
_entry.id   4e35b990f9a03791c02884454f7e9cc3
#
_cell.length_a   1.000
_cell.length_b   1.000
_cell.length_c   1.000
_cell.angle_alpha   90.00
_cell.angle_beta   90.00
_cell.angle_gamma   90.00
#
_symmetry.space_group_name_H-M   'P 1'
#
loop_
_entity.id
_entity.type
_entity.pdbx_description
1 polymer ?
#
loop_
_entity_poly.entity_id
_entity_poly.type
_entity_poly.pdbx_seq_one_letter_code
_entity_poly.pdbx_strand_id
1 'polypeptide(L)'
;MKKIFVFLAISLISLKLFAQVSQVRVGLLNGPTCVPAAYLMENKKSISADGTDAELTYEKFADPQALLPKMIKKEIDIGFMPANVAAKVYNAGNKSIICCAVVGLGNLSLITTDENIRRFTDLKGKTVYVAGQGATPEYMFRYLLKENKMTWSGEKADITMDFSIPTAQIAAQLISGKIQYAVVPEPFATIAKTKSDKVITALDFQKEYLELTGEKEVYPLSVMVVRADFAKDNPKLMEALLADYDAAVNWTNNNAAEAGALCEKHSLGLAAGVVTKAIPVSNYTFVPAASAKKSIEKLLKLFLEGDKTSIGGKLPDKGFYYK
;
A
#
# COMPACT_ATOMS: atom_id res chain seq x y z
N MET A 1 -28.31 73.47 -21.11
CA MET A 1 -28.78 72.22 -20.47
C MET A 1 -27.70 71.16 -20.68
N LYS A 2 -26.83 70.96 -19.67
CA LYS A 2 -25.71 69.99 -19.71
C LYS A 2 -26.19 68.64 -19.13
N LYS A 3 -26.21 67.60 -19.96
CA LYS A 3 -26.54 66.22 -19.51
C LYS A 3 -25.27 65.60 -18.94
N ILE A 4 -25.29 65.32 -17.65
CA ILE A 4 -24.23 64.55 -16.94
C ILE A 4 -24.56 63.07 -17.12
N PHE A 5 -23.67 62.32 -17.84
CA PHE A 5 -23.69 60.89 -17.90
C PHE A 5 -22.89 60.34 -16.70
N VAL A 6 -23.55 59.72 -15.74
CA VAL A 6 -22.91 58.99 -14.68
C VAL A 6 -22.64 57.54 -15.18
N PHE A 7 -21.37 57.21 -15.41
CA PHE A 7 -20.94 55.84 -15.68
C PHE A 7 -20.87 55.06 -14.34
N LEU A 8 -21.81 54.17 -14.11
CA LEU A 8 -21.77 53.25 -13.01
C LEU A 8 -20.88 52.04 -13.41
N ALA A 9 -19.62 52.01 -12.97
CA ALA A 9 -18.73 50.89 -13.17
C ALA A 9 -19.14 49.77 -12.19
N ILE A 10 -19.90 48.77 -12.65
CA ILE A 10 -20.18 47.55 -11.92
C ILE A 10 -18.92 46.66 -12.00
N SER A 11 -18.09 46.69 -10.98
CA SER A 11 -17.00 45.76 -10.81
C SER A 11 -17.60 44.36 -10.47
N LEU A 12 -17.67 43.48 -11.48
CA LEU A 12 -17.97 42.08 -11.30
C LEU A 12 -16.81 41.44 -10.52
N ILE A 13 -16.91 41.38 -9.21
CA ILE A 13 -16.09 40.51 -8.39
C ILE A 13 -16.60 39.09 -8.67
N SER A 14 -15.89 38.38 -9.54
CA SER A 14 -16.11 36.94 -9.75
C SER A 14 -15.72 36.22 -8.47
N LEU A 15 -16.65 36.05 -7.53
CA LEU A 15 -16.52 35.04 -6.47
C LEU A 15 -16.45 33.69 -7.16
N LYS A 16 -15.26 33.13 -7.28
CA LYS A 16 -15.12 31.70 -7.52
C LYS A 16 -15.69 31.02 -6.28
N LEU A 17 -16.95 30.60 -6.32
CA LEU A 17 -17.46 29.61 -5.41
C LEU A 17 -16.65 28.33 -5.67
N PHE A 18 -15.60 28.11 -4.90
CA PHE A 18 -15.04 26.77 -4.80
C PHE A 18 -16.13 25.94 -4.16
N ALA A 19 -16.62 24.92 -4.87
CA ALA A 19 -17.52 23.95 -4.27
C ALA A 19 -16.77 23.35 -3.07
N GLN A 20 -17.27 23.62 -1.89
CA GLN A 20 -16.69 23.11 -0.65
C GLN A 20 -16.78 21.59 -0.69
N VAL A 21 -15.63 20.89 -0.51
CA VAL A 21 -15.62 19.43 -0.44
C VAL A 21 -16.35 19.02 0.82
N SER A 22 -17.49 18.33 0.65
CA SER A 22 -18.30 17.83 1.76
C SER A 22 -17.89 16.45 2.24
N GLN A 23 -17.08 15.73 1.44
CA GLN A 23 -16.71 14.34 1.71
C GLN A 23 -15.33 14.00 1.16
N VAL A 24 -14.54 13.26 1.94
CA VAL A 24 -13.28 12.62 1.53
C VAL A 24 -13.49 11.11 1.54
N ARG A 25 -13.36 10.49 0.37
CA ARG A 25 -13.64 9.07 0.17
C ARG A 25 -12.35 8.29 0.14
N VAL A 26 -12.20 7.38 1.10
CA VAL A 26 -10.98 6.61 1.34
C VAL A 26 -11.20 5.15 0.94
N GLY A 27 -10.41 4.67 -0.01
CA GLY A 27 -10.38 3.27 -0.44
C GLY A 27 -9.30 2.49 0.31
N LEU A 28 -9.70 1.44 1.03
CA LEU A 28 -8.83 0.57 1.81
C LEU A 28 -8.69 -0.78 1.11
N LEU A 29 -7.47 -1.31 1.04
CA LEU A 29 -7.27 -2.70 0.62
C LEU A 29 -7.40 -3.62 1.83
N ASN A 30 -8.09 -4.75 1.65
CA ASN A 30 -8.10 -5.82 2.65
C ASN A 30 -6.67 -6.30 2.93
N GLY A 31 -6.28 -6.28 4.22
CA GLY A 31 -4.92 -6.67 4.62
C GLY A 31 -4.18 -5.59 5.38
N PRO A 32 -2.84 -5.49 5.23
CA PRO A 32 -2.01 -4.63 6.09
C PRO A 32 -2.42 -3.15 6.09
N THR A 33 -2.79 -2.61 4.93
CA THR A 33 -3.04 -1.17 4.79
C THR A 33 -4.27 -0.66 5.54
N CYS A 34 -5.21 -1.54 5.91
CA CYS A 34 -6.42 -1.14 6.61
C CYS A 34 -6.24 -1.02 8.13
N VAL A 35 -5.18 -1.58 8.71
CA VAL A 35 -5.01 -1.65 10.17
C VAL A 35 -4.88 -0.25 10.80
N PRO A 36 -3.97 0.65 10.38
CA PRO A 36 -3.93 2.00 10.95
C PRO A 36 -5.20 2.83 10.67
N ALA A 37 -5.87 2.59 9.54
CA ALA A 37 -7.11 3.28 9.22
C ALA A 37 -8.25 2.97 10.19
N ALA A 38 -8.22 1.82 10.89
CA ALA A 38 -9.22 1.48 11.90
C ALA A 38 -9.32 2.54 13.01
N TYR A 39 -8.20 3.16 13.38
CA TYR A 39 -8.18 4.27 14.33
C TYR A 39 -8.95 5.49 13.80
N LEU A 40 -8.73 5.86 12.53
CA LEU A 40 -9.46 6.97 11.91
C LEU A 40 -10.96 6.68 11.81
N MET A 41 -11.33 5.45 11.41
CA MET A 41 -12.73 5.03 11.32
C MET A 41 -13.47 5.15 12.67
N GLU A 42 -12.77 4.94 13.77
CA GLU A 42 -13.33 5.04 15.12
C GLU A 42 -13.39 6.50 15.62
N ASN A 43 -12.29 7.24 15.45
CA ASN A 43 -12.07 8.50 16.16
C ASN A 43 -12.27 9.75 15.29
N LYS A 44 -12.31 9.60 13.95
CA LYS A 44 -12.38 10.70 12.99
C LYS A 44 -13.49 10.46 11.97
N LYS A 45 -14.62 11.11 12.16
CA LYS A 45 -15.75 11.07 11.20
C LYS A 45 -15.64 12.15 10.13
N SER A 46 -14.88 13.20 10.41
CA SER A 46 -14.66 14.31 9.49
C SER A 46 -13.24 14.87 9.66
N ILE A 47 -12.78 15.58 8.63
CA ILE A 47 -11.56 16.37 8.63
C ILE A 47 -11.94 17.83 8.45
N SER A 48 -11.42 18.68 9.34
CA SER A 48 -11.66 20.11 9.31
C SER A 48 -10.39 20.86 8.95
N ALA A 49 -10.44 21.74 7.95
CA ALA A 49 -9.34 22.62 7.58
C ALA A 49 -9.88 23.92 6.97
N ASP A 50 -9.39 25.08 7.40
CA ASP A 50 -9.73 26.41 6.88
C ASP A 50 -11.25 26.66 6.76
N GLY A 51 -12.04 26.23 7.76
CA GLY A 51 -13.50 26.38 7.76
C GLY A 51 -14.23 25.40 6.84
N THR A 52 -13.54 24.46 6.22
CA THR A 52 -14.10 23.33 5.50
C THR A 52 -14.16 22.13 6.44
N ASP A 53 -15.33 21.52 6.57
CA ASP A 53 -15.54 20.26 7.29
C ASP A 53 -16.00 19.21 6.29
N ALA A 54 -15.17 18.19 6.08
CA ALA A 54 -15.43 17.13 5.11
C ALA A 54 -15.56 15.78 5.81
N GLU A 55 -16.70 15.11 5.59
CA GLU A 55 -16.95 13.76 6.12
C GLU A 55 -15.93 12.76 5.56
N LEU A 56 -15.41 11.88 6.42
CA LEU A 56 -14.57 10.73 6.01
C LEU A 56 -15.44 9.50 5.78
N THR A 57 -15.40 8.97 4.56
CA THR A 57 -16.04 7.70 4.22
C THR A 57 -15.04 6.67 3.75
N TYR A 58 -15.33 5.39 4.02
CA TYR A 58 -14.41 4.30 3.78
C TYR A 58 -15.07 3.19 2.97
N GLU A 59 -14.41 2.78 1.89
CA GLU A 59 -14.80 1.62 1.07
C GLU A 59 -13.66 0.61 1.03
N LYS A 60 -13.98 -0.69 1.20
CA LYS A 60 -13.00 -1.79 1.23
C LYS A 60 -12.94 -2.50 -0.10
N PHE A 61 -11.72 -2.79 -0.57
CA PHE A 61 -11.43 -3.44 -1.84
C PHE A 61 -10.57 -4.68 -1.61
N ALA A 62 -10.77 -5.71 -2.43
CA ALA A 62 -9.98 -6.93 -2.37
C ALA A 62 -8.51 -6.72 -2.79
N ASP A 63 -8.32 -5.87 -3.80
CA ASP A 63 -7.02 -5.62 -4.44
C ASP A 63 -6.97 -4.25 -5.13
N PRO A 64 -5.79 -3.80 -5.59
CA PRO A 64 -5.65 -2.54 -6.32
C PRO A 64 -6.45 -2.48 -7.63
N GLN A 65 -6.68 -3.61 -8.29
CA GLN A 65 -7.42 -3.68 -9.55
C GLN A 65 -8.88 -3.27 -9.36
N ALA A 66 -9.47 -3.59 -8.21
CA ALA A 66 -10.82 -3.15 -7.85
C ALA A 66 -10.88 -1.67 -7.43
N LEU A 67 -9.83 -1.17 -6.73
CA LEU A 67 -9.75 0.22 -6.26
C LEU A 67 -9.49 1.24 -7.38
N LEU A 68 -8.56 0.94 -8.29
CA LEU A 68 -8.07 1.90 -9.29
C LEU A 68 -9.16 2.47 -10.22
N PRO A 69 -10.10 1.67 -10.76
CA PRO A 69 -11.20 2.21 -11.57
C PRO A 69 -12.05 3.24 -10.81
N LYS A 70 -12.25 3.04 -9.50
CA LYS A 70 -12.99 3.96 -8.63
C LYS A 70 -12.25 5.30 -8.46
N MET A 71 -10.93 5.25 -8.29
CA MET A 71 -10.11 6.48 -8.24
C MET A 71 -10.13 7.23 -9.58
N ILE A 72 -10.00 6.52 -10.71
CA ILE A 72 -10.02 7.12 -12.05
C ILE A 72 -11.39 7.77 -12.33
N LYS A 73 -12.49 7.14 -11.93
CA LYS A 73 -13.87 7.67 -12.04
C LYS A 73 -14.18 8.76 -11.02
N LYS A 74 -13.22 9.13 -10.16
CA LYS A 74 -13.39 10.12 -9.08
C LYS A 74 -14.42 9.71 -8.03
N GLU A 75 -14.64 8.42 -7.84
CA GLU A 75 -15.51 7.86 -6.80
C GLU A 75 -14.76 7.65 -5.48
N ILE A 76 -13.42 7.51 -5.53
CA ILE A 76 -12.51 7.44 -4.40
C ILE A 76 -11.43 8.52 -4.56
N ASP A 77 -11.11 9.22 -3.48
CA ASP A 77 -10.16 10.32 -3.47
C ASP A 77 -8.75 9.88 -3.01
N ILE A 78 -8.72 9.06 -1.96
CA ILE A 78 -7.52 8.53 -1.31
C ILE A 78 -7.50 7.02 -1.43
N GLY A 79 -6.35 6.43 -1.70
CA GLY A 79 -6.18 4.98 -1.76
C GLY A 79 -4.87 4.50 -1.17
N PHE A 80 -4.78 3.20 -0.93
CA PHE A 80 -3.56 2.54 -0.47
C PHE A 80 -3.21 1.43 -1.45
N MET A 81 -1.95 1.32 -1.82
CA MET A 81 -1.53 0.29 -2.78
C MET A 81 -0.02 0.03 -2.71
N PRO A 82 0.48 -1.06 -3.33
CA PRO A 82 1.91 -1.28 -3.48
C PRO A 82 2.59 -0.13 -4.25
N ALA A 83 3.81 0.21 -3.85
CA ALA A 83 4.55 1.35 -4.41
C ALA A 83 4.75 1.26 -5.93
N ASN A 84 5.02 0.06 -6.45
CA ASN A 84 5.19 -0.17 -7.89
C ASN A 84 3.88 -0.02 -8.68
N VAL A 85 2.75 -0.44 -8.10
CA VAL A 85 1.43 -0.27 -8.72
C VAL A 85 1.09 1.20 -8.85
N ALA A 86 1.33 2.01 -7.79
CA ALA A 86 1.15 3.45 -7.82
C ALA A 86 1.99 4.10 -8.94
N ALA A 87 3.28 3.74 -9.05
CA ALA A 87 4.18 4.24 -10.09
C ALA A 87 3.71 3.83 -11.51
N LYS A 88 3.28 2.57 -11.69
CA LYS A 88 2.76 2.06 -12.96
C LYS A 88 1.52 2.83 -13.41
N VAL A 89 0.58 3.06 -12.52
CA VAL A 89 -0.64 3.81 -12.82
C VAL A 89 -0.34 5.28 -13.12
N TYR A 90 0.55 5.92 -12.35
CA TYR A 90 1.01 7.27 -12.63
C TYR A 90 1.59 7.40 -14.03
N ASN A 91 2.47 6.48 -14.41
CA ASN A 91 3.14 6.50 -15.72
C ASN A 91 2.18 6.22 -16.89
N ALA A 92 1.16 5.38 -16.70
CA ALA A 92 0.19 4.99 -17.73
C ALA A 92 -1.05 5.91 -17.77
N GLY A 93 -1.43 6.52 -16.65
CA GLY A 93 -2.76 7.13 -16.43
C GLY A 93 -2.77 8.65 -16.40
N ASN A 94 -2.02 9.34 -17.27
CA ASN A 94 -2.00 10.82 -17.34
C ASN A 94 -1.71 11.51 -15.98
N LYS A 95 -0.95 10.84 -15.10
CA LYS A 95 -0.58 11.35 -13.77
C LYS A 95 -1.78 11.65 -12.88
N SER A 96 -2.85 10.89 -13.03
CA SER A 96 -4.13 11.12 -12.35
C SER A 96 -4.08 10.83 -10.84
N ILE A 97 -3.14 9.99 -10.39
CA ILE A 97 -2.88 9.72 -8.96
C ILE A 97 -1.43 10.00 -8.63
N ILE A 98 -1.17 10.50 -7.41
CA ILE A 98 0.16 10.82 -6.90
C ILE A 98 0.39 10.18 -5.54
N CYS A 99 1.63 9.91 -5.18
CA CYS A 99 2.02 9.33 -3.90
C CYS A 99 2.09 10.41 -2.82
N CYS A 100 1.40 10.21 -1.68
CA CYS A 100 1.41 11.13 -0.55
C CYS A 100 2.41 10.73 0.53
N ALA A 101 2.48 9.43 0.83
CA ALA A 101 3.36 8.92 1.88
C ALA A 101 3.66 7.43 1.67
N VAL A 102 4.78 6.97 2.20
CA VAL A 102 5.00 5.55 2.50
C VAL A 102 4.28 5.24 3.81
N VAL A 103 3.46 4.20 3.81
CA VAL A 103 2.61 3.83 4.96
C VAL A 103 2.93 2.44 5.52
N GLY A 104 3.81 1.70 4.87
CA GLY A 104 4.32 0.43 5.33
C GLY A 104 5.61 0.07 4.63
N LEU A 105 6.57 -0.42 5.39
CA LEU A 105 7.81 -0.98 4.88
C LEU A 105 7.66 -2.48 4.64
N GLY A 106 8.69 -3.11 4.08
CA GLY A 106 8.72 -4.53 3.81
C GLY A 106 8.34 -5.38 5.01
N ASN A 107 7.46 -6.34 4.79
CA ASN A 107 6.97 -7.30 5.77
C ASN A 107 6.62 -8.63 5.09
N LEU A 108 7.36 -8.96 4.01
CA LEU A 108 7.14 -10.16 3.22
C LEU A 108 7.92 -11.35 3.80
N SER A 109 7.31 -12.51 3.77
CA SER A 109 7.94 -13.76 4.20
C SER A 109 7.60 -14.91 3.26
N LEU A 110 8.55 -15.83 3.06
CA LEU A 110 8.21 -17.17 2.61
C LEU A 110 7.85 -18.00 3.81
N ILE A 111 6.60 -18.44 3.87
CA ILE A 111 6.07 -19.33 4.89
C ILE A 111 5.86 -20.73 4.33
N THR A 112 6.10 -21.76 5.14
CA THR A 112 6.02 -23.16 4.73
C THR A 112 5.83 -24.09 5.93
N THR A 113 5.47 -25.33 5.66
CA THR A 113 5.51 -26.45 6.62
C THR A 113 6.73 -27.35 6.42
N ASP A 114 7.62 -27.01 5.49
CA ASP A 114 8.84 -27.74 5.18
C ASP A 114 10.04 -27.12 5.93
N GLU A 115 10.50 -27.80 6.96
CA GLU A 115 11.62 -27.34 7.80
C GLU A 115 12.97 -27.40 7.08
N ASN A 116 13.06 -28.00 5.89
CA ASN A 116 14.30 -28.10 5.13
C ASN A 116 14.61 -26.83 4.33
N ILE A 117 13.64 -25.93 4.18
CA ILE A 117 13.87 -24.65 3.49
C ILE A 117 14.64 -23.70 4.41
N ARG A 118 15.89 -23.38 4.06
CA ARG A 118 16.78 -22.48 4.80
C ARG A 118 17.30 -21.31 3.95
N ARG A 119 17.25 -21.47 2.62
CA ARG A 119 17.75 -20.51 1.63
C ARG A 119 16.93 -20.62 0.34
N PHE A 120 17.01 -19.64 -0.52
CA PHE A 120 16.25 -19.60 -1.78
C PHE A 120 16.51 -20.83 -2.66
N THR A 121 17.75 -21.32 -2.73
CA THR A 121 18.12 -22.48 -3.55
C THR A 121 17.43 -23.78 -3.13
N ASP A 122 16.93 -23.88 -1.91
CA ASP A 122 16.19 -25.06 -1.46
C ASP A 122 14.77 -25.13 -2.06
N LEU A 123 14.33 -24.05 -2.73
CA LEU A 123 13.07 -23.99 -3.44
C LEU A 123 13.11 -24.63 -4.84
N LYS A 124 14.26 -25.16 -5.29
CA LYS A 124 14.38 -25.80 -6.61
C LYS A 124 13.35 -26.92 -6.79
N GLY A 125 12.64 -26.89 -7.95
CA GLY A 125 11.59 -27.84 -8.29
C GLY A 125 10.25 -27.60 -7.55
N LYS A 126 10.13 -26.55 -6.74
CA LYS A 126 8.92 -26.25 -5.97
C LYS A 126 7.99 -25.30 -6.69
N THR A 127 6.68 -25.43 -6.40
CA THR A 127 5.68 -24.42 -6.74
C THR A 127 5.47 -23.52 -5.53
N VAL A 128 5.69 -22.20 -5.71
CA VAL A 128 5.54 -21.19 -4.67
C VAL A 128 4.35 -20.30 -5.00
N TYR A 129 3.37 -20.26 -4.11
CA TYR A 129 2.19 -19.41 -4.24
C TYR A 129 2.51 -18.00 -3.75
N VAL A 130 2.33 -17.00 -4.60
CA VAL A 130 2.79 -15.64 -4.33
C VAL A 130 1.61 -14.69 -4.26
N ALA A 131 1.53 -13.91 -3.18
CA ALA A 131 0.54 -12.87 -3.02
C ALA A 131 0.75 -11.74 -4.05
N GLY A 132 -0.34 -11.28 -4.69
CA GLY A 132 -0.36 -10.03 -5.45
C GLY A 132 0.45 -10.07 -6.76
N GLN A 133 -0.07 -10.74 -7.78
CA GLN A 133 0.50 -10.69 -9.13
C GLN A 133 0.63 -9.25 -9.64
N GLY A 134 1.79 -8.90 -10.18
CA GLY A 134 2.10 -7.56 -10.67
C GLY A 134 2.37 -6.52 -9.59
N ALA A 135 2.44 -6.94 -8.31
CA ALA A 135 2.67 -6.08 -7.14
C ALA A 135 4.04 -6.32 -6.49
N THR A 136 4.37 -5.53 -5.47
CA THR A 136 5.66 -5.60 -4.77
C THR A 136 6.06 -7.02 -4.31
N PRO A 137 5.16 -7.88 -3.78
CA PRO A 137 5.56 -9.23 -3.37
C PRO A 137 6.17 -10.06 -4.49
N GLU A 138 5.58 -10.04 -5.67
CA GLU A 138 6.11 -10.75 -6.83
C GLU A 138 7.48 -10.21 -7.24
N TYR A 139 7.59 -8.88 -7.43
CA TYR A 139 8.84 -8.29 -7.93
C TYR A 139 9.98 -8.38 -6.91
N MET A 140 9.68 -8.29 -5.63
CA MET A 140 10.69 -8.50 -4.59
C MET A 140 11.15 -9.96 -4.57
N PHE A 141 10.23 -10.93 -4.70
CA PHE A 141 10.60 -12.34 -4.78
C PHE A 141 11.46 -12.63 -6.03
N ARG A 142 11.09 -12.09 -7.19
CA ARG A 142 11.90 -12.19 -8.42
C ARG A 142 13.31 -11.59 -8.24
N TYR A 143 13.41 -10.45 -7.58
CA TYR A 143 14.69 -9.83 -7.27
C TYR A 143 15.56 -10.75 -6.41
N LEU A 144 15.02 -11.26 -5.29
CA LEU A 144 15.74 -12.14 -4.39
C LEU A 144 16.14 -13.48 -5.04
N LEU A 145 15.28 -14.04 -5.89
CA LEU A 145 15.62 -15.23 -6.68
C LEU A 145 16.79 -14.96 -7.64
N LYS A 146 16.74 -13.84 -8.37
CA LYS A 146 17.81 -13.43 -9.29
C LYS A 146 19.17 -13.30 -8.58
N GLU A 147 19.19 -12.63 -7.43
CA GLU A 147 20.40 -12.47 -6.63
C GLU A 147 20.93 -13.82 -6.12
N ASN A 148 20.06 -14.79 -5.89
CA ASN A 148 20.39 -16.17 -5.55
C ASN A 148 20.61 -17.07 -6.78
N LYS A 149 20.74 -16.50 -8.00
CA LYS A 149 20.99 -17.19 -9.27
C LYS A 149 19.94 -18.24 -9.60
N MET A 150 18.69 -17.99 -9.25
CA MET A 150 17.54 -18.85 -9.53
C MET A 150 16.65 -18.25 -10.61
N THR A 151 16.03 -19.12 -11.40
CA THR A 151 15.12 -18.77 -12.49
C THR A 151 13.69 -19.18 -12.17
N TRP A 152 12.71 -18.40 -12.67
CA TRP A 152 11.27 -18.62 -12.45
C TRP A 152 10.44 -18.62 -13.77
N SER A 153 11.11 -18.62 -14.91
CA SER A 153 10.48 -18.62 -16.23
C SER A 153 11.32 -19.41 -17.23
N GLY A 154 10.69 -19.91 -18.29
CA GLY A 154 11.30 -20.76 -19.29
C GLY A 154 11.19 -22.26 -18.98
N GLU A 155 11.57 -23.10 -19.94
CA GLU A 155 11.41 -24.58 -19.85
C GLU A 155 12.17 -25.23 -18.70
N LYS A 156 13.26 -24.60 -18.26
CA LYS A 156 14.14 -25.11 -17.18
C LYS A 156 14.14 -24.18 -15.96
N ALA A 157 12.98 -23.57 -15.66
CA ALA A 157 12.87 -22.75 -14.48
C ALA A 157 13.15 -23.53 -13.21
N ASP A 158 13.92 -22.93 -12.29
CA ASP A 158 14.23 -23.55 -11.00
C ASP A 158 13.00 -23.67 -10.09
N ILE A 159 12.03 -22.74 -10.21
CA ILE A 159 10.77 -22.76 -9.46
C ILE A 159 9.59 -22.40 -10.36
N THR A 160 8.38 -22.78 -9.92
CA THR A 160 7.12 -22.28 -10.47
C THR A 160 6.52 -21.25 -9.53
N MET A 161 6.19 -20.04 -10.02
CA MET A 161 5.38 -19.08 -9.27
C MET A 161 3.91 -19.27 -9.64
N ASP A 162 3.05 -19.39 -8.64
CA ASP A 162 1.60 -19.54 -8.83
C ASP A 162 0.87 -18.35 -8.18
N PHE A 163 -0.04 -17.73 -8.92
CA PHE A 163 -0.84 -16.58 -8.50
C PHE A 163 -2.35 -16.88 -8.50
N SER A 164 -2.74 -18.14 -8.64
CA SER A 164 -4.14 -18.56 -8.77
C SER A 164 -4.95 -18.37 -7.49
N ILE A 165 -4.29 -18.26 -6.33
CA ILE A 165 -4.95 -18.14 -5.03
C ILE A 165 -4.99 -16.66 -4.60
N PRO A 166 -6.18 -16.08 -4.34
CA PRO A 166 -6.29 -14.73 -3.78
C PRO A 166 -5.51 -14.59 -2.46
N THR A 167 -4.80 -13.48 -2.27
CA THR A 167 -3.91 -13.25 -1.12
C THR A 167 -4.55 -13.62 0.23
N ALA A 168 -5.79 -13.23 0.46
CA ALA A 168 -6.50 -13.52 1.71
C ALA A 168 -6.75 -15.02 1.97
N GLN A 169 -6.66 -15.86 0.95
CA GLN A 169 -6.90 -17.30 1.05
C GLN A 169 -5.61 -18.13 1.17
N ILE A 170 -4.45 -17.58 0.83
CA ILE A 170 -3.17 -18.31 0.79
C ILE A 170 -2.87 -18.95 2.13
N ALA A 171 -2.99 -18.21 3.24
CA ALA A 171 -2.74 -18.72 4.59
C ALA A 171 -3.62 -19.95 4.91
N ALA A 172 -4.92 -19.91 4.57
CA ALA A 172 -5.85 -21.02 4.82
C ALA A 172 -5.51 -22.25 3.97
N GLN A 173 -5.10 -22.07 2.72
CA GLN A 173 -4.70 -23.16 1.84
C GLN A 173 -3.41 -23.84 2.35
N LEU A 174 -2.46 -23.06 2.88
CA LEU A 174 -1.22 -23.59 3.44
C LEU A 174 -1.49 -24.35 4.75
N ILE A 175 -2.33 -23.82 5.65
CA ILE A 175 -2.72 -24.47 6.90
C ILE A 175 -3.43 -25.82 6.61
N SER A 176 -4.28 -25.88 5.59
CA SER A 176 -4.99 -27.10 5.18
C SER A 176 -4.11 -28.13 4.45
N GLY A 177 -2.85 -27.79 4.16
CA GLY A 177 -1.92 -28.66 3.45
C GLY A 177 -2.17 -28.77 1.93
N LYS A 178 -3.05 -27.94 1.36
CA LYS A 178 -3.29 -27.90 -0.09
C LYS A 178 -2.15 -27.26 -0.86
N ILE A 179 -1.42 -26.35 -0.22
CA ILE A 179 -0.18 -25.77 -0.71
C ILE A 179 0.90 -25.90 0.36
N GLN A 180 2.17 -25.84 -0.04
CA GLN A 180 3.28 -26.04 0.90
C GLN A 180 4.19 -24.80 1.02
N TYR A 181 4.32 -24.00 -0.02
CA TYR A 181 5.23 -22.84 -0.05
C TYR A 181 4.45 -21.60 -0.47
N ALA A 182 4.55 -20.53 0.34
CA ALA A 182 3.84 -19.30 0.03
C ALA A 182 4.66 -18.04 0.38
N VAL A 183 4.63 -17.05 -0.49
CA VAL A 183 5.13 -15.70 -0.23
C VAL A 183 3.95 -14.79 0.08
N VAL A 184 3.92 -14.28 1.30
CA VAL A 184 2.81 -13.45 1.80
C VAL A 184 3.32 -12.26 2.63
N PRO A 185 2.58 -11.14 2.67
CA PRO A 185 2.82 -10.06 3.63
C PRO A 185 2.20 -10.37 5.00
N GLU A 186 2.59 -9.61 6.03
CA GLU A 186 1.79 -9.52 7.24
C GLU A 186 0.42 -8.85 6.95
N PRO A 187 -0.67 -9.19 7.65
CA PRO A 187 -0.76 -10.14 8.77
C PRO A 187 -0.93 -11.60 8.34
N PHE A 188 -0.88 -11.93 7.05
CA PHE A 188 -1.18 -13.30 6.57
C PHE A 188 -0.15 -14.33 7.03
N ALA A 189 1.13 -13.95 7.17
CA ALA A 189 2.14 -14.81 7.76
C ALA A 189 1.81 -15.11 9.24
N THR A 190 1.44 -14.09 10.01
CA THR A 190 1.01 -14.23 11.41
C THR A 190 -0.28 -15.08 11.53
N ILE A 191 -1.27 -14.89 10.62
CA ILE A 191 -2.47 -15.74 10.57
C ILE A 191 -2.07 -17.21 10.45
N ALA A 192 -1.21 -17.56 9.51
CA ALA A 192 -0.80 -18.94 9.26
C ALA A 192 -0.09 -19.53 10.49
N LYS A 193 0.89 -18.83 11.05
CA LYS A 193 1.66 -19.27 12.22
C LYS A 193 0.82 -19.36 13.49
N THR A 194 -0.16 -18.49 13.67
CA THR A 194 -1.05 -18.53 14.85
C THR A 194 -2.03 -19.71 14.82
N LYS A 195 -2.43 -20.14 13.61
CA LYS A 195 -3.41 -21.22 13.43
C LYS A 195 -2.77 -22.60 13.27
N SER A 196 -1.46 -22.67 13.04
CA SER A 196 -0.75 -23.94 12.86
C SER A 196 0.71 -23.82 13.29
N ASP A 197 1.09 -24.55 14.34
CA ASP A 197 2.46 -24.62 14.84
C ASP A 197 3.44 -25.28 13.84
N LYS A 198 2.92 -25.95 12.80
CA LYS A 198 3.72 -26.51 11.72
C LYS A 198 4.18 -25.45 10.71
N VAL A 199 3.55 -24.28 10.70
CA VAL A 199 3.92 -23.21 9.75
C VAL A 199 5.04 -22.39 10.32
N ILE A 200 6.13 -22.31 9.56
CA ILE A 200 7.31 -21.51 9.89
C ILE A 200 7.52 -20.39 8.87
N THR A 201 8.19 -19.33 9.29
CA THR A 201 8.84 -18.37 8.38
C THR A 201 10.20 -18.93 7.99
N ALA A 202 10.33 -19.45 6.78
CA ALA A 202 11.58 -20.04 6.29
C ALA A 202 12.54 -18.95 5.79
N LEU A 203 12.03 -17.92 5.07
CA LEU A 203 12.84 -16.82 4.55
C LEU A 203 12.17 -15.47 4.88
N ASP A 204 12.96 -14.58 5.47
CA ASP A 204 12.58 -13.20 5.76
C ASP A 204 13.14 -12.29 4.66
N PHE A 205 12.26 -11.74 3.83
CA PHE A 205 12.66 -10.94 2.69
C PHE A 205 13.30 -9.60 3.08
N GLN A 206 12.97 -9.09 4.26
CA GLN A 206 13.54 -7.84 4.77
C GLN A 206 15.02 -8.04 5.11
N LYS A 207 15.31 -9.12 5.83
CA LYS A 207 16.68 -9.50 6.19
C LYS A 207 17.53 -9.74 4.94
N GLU A 208 17.02 -10.55 4.01
CA GLU A 208 17.71 -10.83 2.75
C GLU A 208 18.00 -9.57 1.93
N TYR A 209 16.99 -8.66 1.84
CA TYR A 209 17.16 -7.38 1.14
C TYR A 209 18.27 -6.53 1.77
N LEU A 210 18.27 -6.39 3.10
CA LEU A 210 19.28 -5.60 3.80
C LEU A 210 20.68 -6.19 3.63
N GLU A 211 20.82 -7.50 3.70
CA GLU A 211 22.10 -8.21 3.50
C GLU A 211 22.64 -8.04 2.08
N LEU A 212 21.77 -8.16 1.06
CA LEU A 212 22.16 -8.04 -0.35
C LEU A 212 22.46 -6.60 -0.77
N THR A 213 21.74 -5.63 -0.24
CA THR A 213 21.87 -4.23 -0.68
C THR A 213 22.78 -3.39 0.18
N GLY A 214 23.10 -3.84 1.40
CA GLY A 214 23.84 -3.06 2.39
C GLY A 214 23.04 -1.84 2.91
N GLU A 215 21.73 -1.79 2.66
CA GLU A 215 20.88 -0.70 3.15
C GLU A 215 20.70 -0.78 4.67
N LYS A 216 20.37 0.38 5.26
CA LYS A 216 20.07 0.51 6.70
C LYS A 216 18.57 0.39 6.99
N GLU A 217 17.76 0.60 5.97
CA GLU A 217 16.30 0.63 6.08
C GLU A 217 15.67 -0.35 5.10
N VAL A 218 14.55 -0.91 5.51
CA VAL A 218 13.74 -1.82 4.71
C VAL A 218 13.05 -1.05 3.58
N TYR A 219 12.84 -1.72 2.46
CA TYR A 219 12.20 -1.14 1.29
C TYR A 219 10.74 -0.69 1.53
N PRO A 220 10.28 0.38 0.86
CA PRO A 220 8.86 0.76 0.87
C PRO A 220 7.99 -0.35 0.27
N LEU A 221 6.97 -0.82 1.00
CA LEU A 221 6.04 -1.83 0.50
C LEU A 221 4.76 -1.20 -0.01
N SER A 222 4.14 -0.37 0.81
CA SER A 222 2.85 0.26 0.53
C SER A 222 2.90 1.76 0.69
N VAL A 223 2.12 2.43 -0.16
CA VAL A 223 2.02 3.89 -0.19
C VAL A 223 0.55 4.32 -0.10
N MET A 224 0.33 5.49 0.50
CA MET A 224 -0.90 6.24 0.36
C MET A 224 -0.82 7.06 -0.93
N VAL A 225 -1.87 7.00 -1.73
CA VAL A 225 -2.02 7.77 -2.96
C VAL A 225 -3.27 8.62 -2.92
N VAL A 226 -3.25 9.71 -3.66
CA VAL A 226 -4.38 10.63 -3.81
C VAL A 226 -4.59 10.95 -5.28
N ARG A 227 -5.81 11.26 -5.67
CA ARG A 227 -6.07 11.87 -6.97
C ARG A 227 -5.37 13.23 -7.05
N ALA A 228 -4.67 13.46 -8.15
CA ALA A 228 -3.88 14.67 -8.34
C ALA A 228 -4.72 15.96 -8.36
N ASP A 229 -5.94 15.91 -8.94
CA ASP A 229 -6.88 17.02 -8.93
C ASP A 229 -7.40 17.31 -7.51
N PHE A 230 -7.79 16.27 -6.75
CA PHE A 230 -8.23 16.44 -5.37
C PHE A 230 -7.16 17.09 -4.49
N ALA A 231 -5.92 16.61 -4.57
CA ALA A 231 -4.81 17.16 -3.78
C ALA A 231 -4.50 18.61 -4.14
N LYS A 232 -4.58 18.96 -5.43
CA LYS A 232 -4.38 20.33 -5.91
C LYS A 232 -5.46 21.29 -5.41
N ASP A 233 -6.72 20.85 -5.44
CA ASP A 233 -7.87 21.68 -5.13
C ASP A 233 -8.11 21.79 -3.61
N ASN A 234 -7.57 20.84 -2.80
CA ASN A 234 -7.82 20.74 -1.35
C ASN A 234 -6.53 20.61 -0.52
N PRO A 235 -5.51 21.50 -0.67
CA PRO A 235 -4.21 21.32 -0.04
C PRO A 235 -4.28 21.29 1.50
N LYS A 236 -5.17 22.07 2.10
CA LYS A 236 -5.32 22.12 3.56
C LYS A 236 -6.01 20.89 4.14
N LEU A 237 -7.01 20.34 3.42
CA LEU A 237 -7.59 19.04 3.80
C LEU A 237 -6.57 17.92 3.69
N MET A 238 -5.70 17.95 2.67
CA MET A 238 -4.61 16.99 2.55
C MET A 238 -3.62 17.07 3.71
N GLU A 239 -3.21 18.29 4.10
CA GLU A 239 -2.32 18.50 5.25
C GLU A 239 -2.92 17.90 6.53
N ALA A 240 -4.19 18.19 6.82
CA ALA A 240 -4.90 17.65 7.98
C ALA A 240 -5.05 16.12 7.92
N LEU A 241 -5.41 15.55 6.75
CA LEU A 241 -5.54 14.12 6.56
C LEU A 241 -4.22 13.38 6.79
N LEU A 242 -3.13 13.89 6.24
CA LEU A 242 -1.81 13.29 6.39
C LEU A 242 -1.35 13.31 7.85
N ALA A 243 -1.60 14.41 8.57
CA ALA A 243 -1.31 14.52 10.00
C ALA A 243 -2.16 13.53 10.84
N ASP A 244 -3.45 13.41 10.55
CA ASP A 244 -4.34 12.47 11.24
C ASP A 244 -3.94 11.01 10.95
N TYR A 245 -3.48 10.70 9.72
CA TYR A 245 -3.02 9.34 9.40
C TYR A 245 -1.66 9.02 10.06
N ASP A 246 -0.73 9.96 10.13
CA ASP A 246 0.52 9.80 10.90
C ASP A 246 0.22 9.50 12.38
N ALA A 247 -0.67 10.28 12.99
CA ALA A 247 -1.13 10.03 14.35
C ALA A 247 -1.77 8.63 14.51
N ALA A 248 -2.55 8.19 13.52
CA ALA A 248 -3.17 6.85 13.51
C ALA A 248 -2.12 5.73 13.44
N VAL A 249 -1.08 5.89 12.62
CA VAL A 249 0.04 4.93 12.53
C VAL A 249 0.78 4.86 13.86
N ASN A 250 1.14 6.00 14.43
CA ASN A 250 1.83 6.08 15.71
C ASN A 250 1.00 5.45 16.85
N TRP A 251 -0.31 5.74 16.88
CA TRP A 251 -1.21 5.14 17.85
C TRP A 251 -1.29 3.61 17.67
N THR A 252 -1.45 3.14 16.44
CA THR A 252 -1.54 1.71 16.11
C THR A 252 -0.31 0.94 16.59
N ASN A 253 0.88 1.44 16.32
CA ASN A 253 2.14 0.81 16.73
C ASN A 253 2.30 0.73 18.25
N ASN A 254 1.71 1.66 19.01
CA ASN A 254 1.80 1.71 20.46
C ASN A 254 0.63 1.04 21.19
N ASN A 255 -0.48 0.71 20.47
CA ASN A 255 -1.71 0.18 21.08
C ASN A 255 -2.21 -1.05 20.28
N ALA A 256 -1.33 -2.06 20.16
CA ALA A 256 -1.58 -3.20 19.27
C ALA A 256 -2.88 -3.99 19.62
N ALA A 257 -3.20 -4.13 20.89
CA ALA A 257 -4.39 -4.85 21.33
C ALA A 257 -5.69 -4.10 20.96
N GLU A 258 -5.71 -2.79 21.23
CA GLU A 258 -6.83 -1.90 20.91
C GLU A 258 -7.00 -1.77 19.39
N ALA A 259 -5.89 -1.63 18.65
CA ALA A 259 -5.92 -1.60 17.19
C ALA A 259 -6.50 -2.90 16.61
N GLY A 260 -6.15 -4.05 17.18
CA GLY A 260 -6.75 -5.33 16.84
C GLY A 260 -8.26 -5.35 17.07
N ALA A 261 -8.72 -4.87 18.23
CA ALA A 261 -10.14 -4.78 18.56
C ALA A 261 -10.90 -3.86 17.60
N LEU A 262 -10.31 -2.72 17.18
CA LEU A 262 -10.89 -1.82 16.21
C LEU A 262 -11.00 -2.46 14.81
N CYS A 263 -10.01 -3.23 14.38
CA CYS A 263 -10.08 -3.96 13.10
C CYS A 263 -11.25 -4.93 13.07
N GLU A 264 -11.51 -5.65 14.15
CA GLU A 264 -12.64 -6.59 14.28
C GLU A 264 -13.97 -5.82 14.36
N LYS A 265 -14.06 -4.76 15.18
CA LYS A 265 -15.23 -3.88 15.29
C LYS A 265 -15.67 -3.30 13.95
N HIS A 266 -14.72 -2.82 13.15
CA HIS A 266 -14.99 -2.23 11.82
C HIS A 266 -15.06 -3.27 10.70
N SER A 267 -15.06 -4.58 11.03
CA SER A 267 -15.18 -5.67 10.06
C SER A 267 -14.16 -5.58 8.93
N LEU A 268 -12.90 -5.34 9.27
CA LEU A 268 -11.80 -5.26 8.31
C LEU A 268 -11.28 -6.62 7.83
N GLY A 269 -12.00 -7.70 8.14
CA GLY A 269 -11.66 -9.07 7.75
C GLY A 269 -10.50 -9.68 8.55
N LEU A 270 -10.10 -9.06 9.66
CA LEU A 270 -8.97 -9.42 10.48
C LEU A 270 -9.42 -9.64 11.94
N ALA A 271 -9.12 -10.79 12.53
CA ALA A 271 -9.42 -11.07 13.93
C ALA A 271 -8.49 -10.28 14.86
N ALA A 272 -9.03 -9.72 15.95
CA ALA A 272 -8.32 -8.88 16.91
C ALA A 272 -7.00 -9.49 17.39
N GLY A 273 -7.01 -10.74 17.86
CA GLY A 273 -5.82 -11.40 18.38
C GLY A 273 -4.72 -11.65 17.34
N VAL A 274 -5.09 -11.76 16.06
CA VAL A 274 -4.11 -11.87 14.96
C VAL A 274 -3.45 -10.51 14.70
N VAL A 275 -4.25 -9.46 14.58
CA VAL A 275 -3.75 -8.09 14.35
C VAL A 275 -2.81 -7.68 15.48
N THR A 276 -3.20 -7.93 16.74
CA THR A 276 -2.37 -7.66 17.92
C THR A 276 -0.97 -8.28 17.79
N LYS A 277 -0.88 -9.52 17.33
CA LYS A 277 0.39 -10.23 17.14
C LYS A 277 1.16 -9.77 15.89
N ALA A 278 0.44 -9.32 14.85
CA ALA A 278 1.06 -8.91 13.60
C ALA A 278 1.62 -7.49 13.62
N ILE A 279 1.04 -6.55 14.39
CA ILE A 279 1.48 -5.14 14.42
C ILE A 279 2.99 -5.00 14.65
N PRO A 280 3.63 -5.68 15.63
CA PRO A 280 5.07 -5.52 15.89
C PRO A 280 5.98 -5.91 14.72
N VAL A 281 5.47 -6.71 13.77
CA VAL A 281 6.24 -7.22 12.61
C VAL A 281 5.69 -6.71 11.27
N SER A 282 4.67 -5.85 11.30
CA SER A 282 4.05 -5.31 10.07
C SER A 282 4.74 -4.08 9.51
N ASN A 283 5.67 -3.47 10.25
CA ASN A 283 6.45 -2.30 9.85
C ASN A 283 5.57 -1.13 9.36
N TYR A 284 4.45 -0.84 10.07
CA TYR A 284 3.64 0.35 9.81
C TYR A 284 4.44 1.61 10.05
N THR A 285 4.40 2.52 9.11
CA THR A 285 5.14 3.78 9.15
C THR A 285 4.36 4.89 8.48
N PHE A 286 4.78 6.13 8.72
CA PHE A 286 4.35 7.27 7.94
C PHE A 286 5.58 8.10 7.56
N VAL A 287 5.92 8.10 6.27
CA VAL A 287 7.00 8.94 5.74
C VAL A 287 6.45 9.72 4.55
N PRO A 288 6.36 11.07 4.63
CA PRO A 288 5.90 11.90 3.51
C PRO A 288 6.62 11.56 2.22
N ALA A 289 5.90 11.55 1.08
CA ALA A 289 6.44 11.09 -0.20
C ALA A 289 7.67 11.89 -0.64
N ALA A 290 7.71 13.20 -0.37
CA ALA A 290 8.87 14.02 -0.67
C ALA A 290 10.14 13.56 0.06
N SER A 291 10.01 13.16 1.34
CA SER A 291 11.10 12.62 2.16
C SER A 291 11.47 11.19 1.75
N ALA A 292 10.47 10.36 1.42
CA ALA A 292 10.66 8.97 1.01
C ALA A 292 11.08 8.79 -0.45
N LYS A 293 11.18 9.88 -1.24
CA LYS A 293 11.46 9.83 -2.68
C LYS A 293 12.64 8.92 -3.02
N LYS A 294 13.76 9.07 -2.33
CA LYS A 294 14.98 8.31 -2.61
C LYS A 294 14.80 6.80 -2.39
N SER A 295 14.14 6.39 -1.32
CA SER A 295 13.89 4.98 -1.02
C SER A 295 12.86 4.37 -1.98
N ILE A 296 11.82 5.13 -2.36
CA ILE A 296 10.84 4.71 -3.39
C ILE A 296 11.56 4.54 -4.74
N GLU A 297 12.33 5.52 -5.20
CA GLU A 297 13.04 5.43 -6.49
C GLU A 297 14.01 4.26 -6.53
N LYS A 298 14.69 3.97 -5.42
CA LYS A 298 15.59 2.84 -5.31
C LYS A 298 14.86 1.50 -5.51
N LEU A 299 13.76 1.28 -4.81
CA LEU A 299 12.93 0.09 -4.99
C LEU A 299 12.42 -0.01 -6.44
N LEU A 300 11.86 1.07 -6.97
CA LEU A 300 11.32 1.09 -8.32
C LEU A 300 12.38 0.82 -9.39
N LYS A 301 13.62 1.26 -9.16
CA LYS A 301 14.76 0.98 -10.04
C LYS A 301 15.11 -0.52 -10.06
N LEU A 302 15.13 -1.18 -8.90
CA LEU A 302 15.34 -2.64 -8.83
C LEU A 302 14.30 -3.39 -9.66
N PHE A 303 13.04 -2.98 -9.56
CA PHE A 303 11.96 -3.63 -10.30
C PHE A 303 12.03 -3.33 -11.80
N LEU A 304 12.33 -2.08 -12.18
CA LEU A 304 12.50 -1.66 -13.57
C LEU A 304 13.63 -2.43 -14.29
N GLU A 305 14.73 -2.67 -13.60
CA GLU A 305 15.87 -3.45 -14.10
C GLU A 305 15.53 -4.93 -14.32
N GLY A 306 14.65 -5.47 -13.46
CA GLY A 306 14.15 -6.84 -13.59
C GLY A 306 13.03 -7.01 -14.61
N ASP A 307 12.12 -6.06 -14.68
CA ASP A 307 10.95 -6.06 -15.58
C ASP A 307 10.47 -4.62 -15.81
N LYS A 308 10.64 -4.11 -17.02
CA LYS A 308 10.21 -2.74 -17.39
C LYS A 308 8.73 -2.50 -17.19
N THR A 309 7.89 -3.54 -17.27
CA THR A 309 6.44 -3.41 -17.11
C THR A 309 6.00 -3.25 -15.67
N SER A 310 6.89 -3.55 -14.71
CA SER A 310 6.62 -3.49 -13.27
C SER A 310 6.15 -2.13 -12.78
N ILE A 311 6.67 -1.05 -13.39
CA ILE A 311 6.40 0.35 -13.03
C ILE A 311 5.96 1.22 -14.23
N GLY A 312 5.58 0.59 -15.35
CA GLY A 312 5.15 1.32 -16.55
C GLY A 312 6.30 1.91 -17.38
N GLY A 313 7.45 1.23 -17.42
CA GLY A 313 8.54 1.45 -18.39
C GLY A 313 9.61 2.46 -17.97
N LYS A 314 9.39 3.29 -16.97
CA LYS A 314 10.32 4.34 -16.49
C LYS A 314 10.08 4.70 -15.04
N LEU A 315 11.07 5.30 -14.40
CA LEU A 315 10.86 5.91 -13.08
C LEU A 315 9.87 7.08 -13.20
N PRO A 316 8.98 7.27 -12.22
CA PRO A 316 8.09 8.41 -12.19
C PRO A 316 8.88 9.71 -12.01
N ASP A 317 8.38 10.79 -12.62
CA ASP A 317 9.00 12.11 -12.47
C ASP A 317 8.66 12.77 -11.11
N LYS A 318 9.20 13.98 -10.87
CA LYS A 318 8.99 14.71 -9.60
C LYS A 318 7.52 14.97 -9.25
N GLY A 319 6.62 14.96 -10.23
CA GLY A 319 5.19 15.19 -10.03
C GLY A 319 4.47 14.00 -9.37
N PHE A 320 5.10 12.84 -9.29
CA PHE A 320 4.57 11.68 -8.60
C PHE A 320 4.54 11.86 -7.07
N TYR A 321 5.46 12.64 -6.53
CA TYR A 321 5.64 12.81 -5.08
C TYR A 321 4.92 14.08 -4.61
N TYR A 322 3.88 13.91 -3.79
CA TYR A 322 3.20 15.02 -3.12
C TYR A 322 4.18 15.76 -2.20
N LYS A 323 4.07 17.10 -2.16
CA LYS A 323 5.01 17.99 -1.45
C LYS A 323 4.50 18.36 -0.08
#